data_293a893fe3574cd7b5cd9c69a4d3f336
#
_entry.id   293a893fe3574cd7b5cd9c69a4d3f336
#
_cell.length_a   1.000
_cell.length_b   1.000
_cell.length_c   1.000
_cell.angle_alpha   90.00
_cell.angle_beta   90.00
_cell.angle_gamma   90.00
#
_symmetry.space_group_name_H-M   'P 1'
#
loop_
_entity.id
_entity.type
_entity.pdbx_description
1 polymer ?
#
loop_
_entity_poly.entity_id
_entity_poly.type
_entity_poly.pdbx_seq_one_letter_code
_entity_poly.pdbx_strand_id
1 'polypeptide(L)' 'MRITVAEIVTTHGVRGNLKIKSLSDYEKRFENGAKLLIEDKEVTVESSFDQKGLKVIKFLEYDDINDVLKFVGKDITI' A
#
# COMPACT_ATOMS: atom_id res chain seq x y z
N MET A 1 -2.51 19.72 -1.30
CA MET A 1 -3.05 18.91 -2.42
C MET A 1 -2.53 17.49 -2.31
N ARG A 2 -3.39 16.52 -2.50
CA ARG A 2 -3.00 15.12 -2.46
C ARG A 2 -2.82 14.58 -3.87
N ILE A 3 -1.82 13.74 -4.04
CA ILE A 3 -1.56 13.09 -5.31
C ILE A 3 -1.75 11.59 -5.13
N THR A 4 -2.58 10.99 -5.96
CA THR A 4 -2.78 9.55 -5.94
C THR A 4 -1.56 8.87 -6.56
N VAL A 5 -0.92 7.98 -5.80
CA VAL A 5 0.29 7.29 -6.26
C VAL A 5 0.06 5.81 -6.52
N ALA A 6 -1.04 5.26 -6.03
CA ALA A 6 -1.37 3.85 -6.27
C ALA A 6 -2.83 3.58 -5.95
N GLU A 7 -3.34 2.46 -6.48
CA GLU A 7 -4.65 1.92 -6.14
C GLU A 7 -4.47 0.60 -5.43
N ILE A 8 -5.24 0.37 -4.37
CA ILE A 8 -5.22 -0.91 -3.66
C ILE A 8 -6.18 -1.84 -4.36
N VAL A 9 -5.64 -2.90 -4.98
CA VAL A 9 -6.43 -3.81 -5.81
C VAL A 9 -7.08 -4.91 -4.98
N THR A 10 -6.29 -5.59 -4.15
CA THR A 10 -6.77 -6.71 -3.34
C THR A 10 -5.76 -7.00 -2.24
N THR A 11 -6.10 -7.98 -1.38
CA THR A 11 -5.16 -8.44 -0.37
C THR A 11 -4.24 -9.51 -0.94
N HIS A 12 -3.14 -9.77 -0.24
CA HIS A 12 -2.18 -10.80 -0.61
C HIS A 12 -1.78 -11.57 0.65
N GLY A 13 -2.20 -12.83 0.76
CA GLY A 13 -1.93 -13.62 1.95
C GLY A 13 -2.77 -13.17 3.13
N VAL A 14 -2.36 -13.53 4.35
CA VAL A 14 -3.13 -13.31 5.56
C VAL A 14 -2.49 -12.34 6.56
N ARG A 15 -1.32 -11.82 6.24
CA ARG A 15 -0.55 -10.98 7.18
C ARG A 15 -0.71 -9.49 6.94
N GLY A 16 -1.77 -9.09 6.25
CA GLY A 16 -2.01 -7.67 6.01
C GLY A 16 -1.33 -7.12 4.76
N ASN A 17 -0.74 -7.97 3.94
CA ASN A 17 -0.16 -7.51 2.67
C ASN A 17 -1.25 -7.14 1.69
N LEU A 18 -0.97 -6.12 0.88
CA LEU A 18 -1.92 -5.62 -0.13
C LEU A 18 -1.24 -5.58 -1.49
N LYS A 19 -1.97 -5.99 -2.52
CA LYS A 19 -1.53 -5.81 -3.90
C LYS A 19 -1.99 -4.44 -4.35
N ILE A 20 -1.07 -3.65 -4.86
CA ILE A 20 -1.37 -2.31 -5.34
C ILE A 20 -0.94 -2.17 -6.79
N LYS A 21 -1.64 -1.29 -7.51
CA LYS A 21 -1.26 -0.88 -8.85
C LYS A 21 -0.58 0.48 -8.70
N SER A 22 0.72 0.53 -8.94
CA SER A 22 1.47 1.76 -8.82
C SER A 22 1.13 2.69 -9.99
N LEU A 23 0.83 3.95 -9.66
CA LEU A 23 0.58 5.00 -10.64
C LEU A 23 1.74 6.00 -10.67
N SER A 24 2.80 5.73 -9.94
CA SER A 24 3.96 6.60 -9.84
C SER A 24 5.20 5.90 -10.39
N ASP A 25 6.02 6.63 -11.11
CA ASP A 25 7.29 6.12 -11.62
C ASP A 25 8.41 6.20 -10.59
N TYR A 26 8.15 6.80 -9.44
CA TYR A 26 9.16 6.98 -8.41
C TYR A 26 9.16 5.78 -7.45
N GLU A 27 10.08 4.83 -7.68
CA GLU A 27 10.12 3.57 -6.93
C GLU A 27 10.35 3.74 -5.42
N LYS A 28 11.09 4.75 -5.03
CA LYS A 28 11.39 4.98 -3.60
C LYS A 28 10.17 5.36 -2.78
N ARG A 29 9.06 5.63 -3.44
CA ARG A 29 7.82 6.00 -2.76
C ARG A 29 7.28 4.87 -1.88
N PHE A 30 7.64 3.64 -2.21
CA PHE A 30 7.16 2.44 -1.51
C PHE A 30 8.28 1.69 -0.78
N GLU A 31 9.40 2.36 -0.50
CA GLU A 31 10.49 1.71 0.24
C GLU A 31 10.19 1.66 1.74
N ASN A 32 10.96 0.84 2.46
CA ASN A 32 10.81 0.71 3.92
C ASN A 32 10.89 2.07 4.59
N GLY A 33 9.92 2.35 5.45
CA GLY A 33 9.86 3.60 6.19
C GLY A 33 9.16 4.74 5.46
N ALA A 34 8.76 4.54 4.19
CA ALA A 34 8.02 5.56 3.46
C ALA A 34 6.64 5.77 4.09
N LYS A 35 6.21 7.02 4.14
CA LYS A 35 4.91 7.36 4.70
C LYS A 35 3.94 7.73 3.60
N LEU A 36 2.75 7.14 3.66
CA LEU A 36 1.70 7.31 2.66
C LEU A 36 0.39 7.60 3.38
N LEU A 37 -0.62 8.00 2.61
CA LEU A 37 -1.95 8.29 3.15
C LEU A 37 -2.99 7.41 2.47
N ILE A 38 -3.90 6.87 3.28
CA ILE A 38 -5.09 6.19 2.81
C ILE A 38 -6.26 6.84 3.52
N GLU A 39 -7.08 7.60 2.80
CA GLU A 39 -8.24 8.31 3.36
C GLU A 39 -7.90 9.10 4.63
N ASP A 40 -6.87 9.93 4.58
CA ASP A 40 -6.41 10.75 5.72
C ASP A 40 -5.69 9.98 6.82
N LYS A 41 -5.54 8.67 6.69
CA LYS A 41 -4.77 7.89 7.65
C LYS A 41 -3.33 7.77 7.17
N GLU A 42 -2.39 8.14 8.02
CA GLU A 42 -0.99 7.97 7.73
C GLU A 42 -0.59 6.52 7.97
N VAL A 43 0.05 5.90 6.99
CA VAL A 43 0.56 4.55 7.09
C VAL A 43 2.03 4.53 6.72
N THR A 44 2.78 3.61 7.33
CA THR A 44 4.21 3.48 7.10
C THR A 44 4.50 2.15 6.41
N VAL A 45 5.27 2.19 5.33
CA VAL A 45 5.65 0.99 4.60
C VAL A 45 6.65 0.19 5.41
N GLU A 46 6.33 -1.07 5.73
CA GLU A 46 7.27 -1.98 6.36
C GLU A 46 8.15 -2.63 5.30
N SER A 47 7.53 -3.12 4.21
CA SER A 47 8.25 -3.75 3.12
C SER A 47 7.39 -3.74 1.87
N SER A 48 8.02 -3.92 0.72
CA SER A 48 7.31 -4.07 -0.54
C SER A 48 8.15 -4.90 -1.51
N PHE A 49 7.46 -5.56 -2.44
CA PHE A 49 8.13 -6.30 -3.52
C PHE A 49 7.21 -6.34 -4.73
N ASP A 50 7.81 -6.60 -5.89
CA ASP A 50 7.06 -6.68 -7.15
C ASP A 50 6.62 -8.12 -7.40
N GLN A 51 5.40 -8.29 -7.90
CA GLN A 51 4.85 -9.58 -8.26
C GLN A 51 3.94 -9.46 -9.48
N LYS A 52 4.35 -10.04 -10.59
CA LYS A 52 3.54 -10.12 -11.82
C LYS A 52 2.96 -8.77 -12.26
N GLY A 53 3.78 -7.74 -12.23
CA GLY A 53 3.36 -6.40 -12.67
C GLY A 53 2.65 -5.57 -11.63
N LEU A 54 2.34 -6.15 -10.46
CA LEU A 54 1.78 -5.42 -9.33
C LEU A 54 2.82 -5.35 -8.23
N LYS A 55 2.64 -4.40 -7.33
CA LYS A 55 3.50 -4.29 -6.15
C LYS A 55 2.74 -4.80 -4.95
N VAL A 56 3.39 -5.62 -4.12
CA VAL A 56 2.81 -6.08 -2.85
C VAL A 56 3.45 -5.27 -1.75
N ILE A 57 2.63 -4.66 -0.90
CA ILE A 57 3.09 -3.76 0.14
C ILE A 57 2.54 -4.20 1.50
N LYS A 58 3.34 -4.05 2.55
CA LYS A 58 2.93 -4.29 3.93
C LYS A 58 3.16 -3.02 4.73
N PHE A 59 2.16 -2.62 5.51
CA PHE A 59 2.27 -1.46 6.40
C PHE A 59 2.62 -1.90 7.80
N LEU A 60 3.45 -1.10 8.49
CA LEU A 60 3.87 -1.40 9.86
C LEU A 60 2.69 -1.50 10.83
N GLU A 61 1.67 -0.70 10.62
CA GLU A 61 0.53 -0.57 11.53
C GLU A 61 -0.46 -1.73 11.45
N TYR A 62 -0.35 -2.59 10.44
CA TYR A 62 -1.34 -3.63 10.17
C TYR A 62 -0.68 -4.97 9.92
N ASP A 63 -0.96 -5.96 10.77
CA ASP A 63 -0.34 -7.28 10.70
C ASP A 63 -1.31 -8.39 10.33
N ASP A 64 -2.58 -8.07 10.07
CA ASP A 64 -3.62 -9.05 9.82
C ASP A 64 -4.44 -8.63 8.61
N ILE A 65 -4.85 -9.60 7.79
CA ILE A 65 -5.68 -9.32 6.61
C ILE A 65 -6.97 -8.60 7.01
N ASN A 66 -7.56 -8.92 8.15
CA ASN A 66 -8.79 -8.29 8.59
C ASN A 66 -8.64 -6.79 8.84
N ASP A 67 -7.42 -6.36 9.18
CA ASP A 67 -7.15 -4.95 9.45
C ASP A 67 -7.04 -4.12 8.18
N VAL A 68 -6.78 -4.76 7.04
CA VAL A 68 -6.57 -4.06 5.77
C VAL A 68 -7.68 -4.30 4.75
N LEU A 69 -8.65 -5.15 5.05
CA LEU A 69 -9.77 -5.39 4.12
C LEU A 69 -10.51 -4.10 3.79
N LYS A 70 -10.60 -3.18 4.74
CA LYS A 70 -11.26 -1.89 4.53
C LYS A 70 -10.55 -0.99 3.53
N PHE A 71 -9.29 -1.30 3.22
CA PHE A 71 -8.50 -0.49 2.28
C PHE A 71 -8.63 -0.96 0.84
N VAL A 72 -9.17 -2.16 0.61
CA VAL A 72 -9.32 -2.69 -0.75
C VAL A 72 -10.24 -1.79 -1.57
N GLY A 73 -9.80 -1.42 -2.75
CA GLY A 73 -10.54 -0.50 -3.62
C GLY A 73 -10.27 0.97 -3.37
N LYS A 74 -9.43 1.29 -2.39
CA LYS A 74 -9.11 2.68 -2.07
C LYS A 74 -7.80 3.10 -2.70
N ASP A 75 -7.57 4.42 -2.76
CA ASP A 75 -6.36 5.00 -3.32
C ASP A 75 -5.34 5.30 -2.24
N ILE A 76 -4.06 5.18 -2.61
CA ILE A 76 -2.95 5.62 -1.77
C ILE A 76 -2.50 6.98 -2.30
N THR A 77 -2.39 7.95 -1.40
CA THR A 77 -2.01 9.33 -1.74
C THR A 77 -0.79 9.78 -0.94
N ILE A 78 -0.27 10.89 -1.35
CA ILE A 78 0.80 11.58 -0.62
C ILE A 78 0.47 13.05 -0.46
#